data_2f0d8e51af4de94ed42d0fd1b1f03344
#
_entry.id   2f0d8e51af4de94ed42d0fd1b1f03344
#
_cell.length_a   1.000
_cell.length_b   1.000
_cell.length_c   1.000
_cell.angle_alpha   90.00
_cell.angle_beta   90.00
_cell.angle_gamma   90.00
#
_symmetry.space_group_name_H-M   'P 1'
#
loop_
_entity.id
_entity.type
_entity.pdbx_description
1 polymer ?
#
loop_
_entity_poly.entity_id
_entity_poly.type
_entity_poly.pdbx_seq_one_letter_code
_entity_poly.pdbx_strand_id
1 'polypeptide(L)' 'MTEPTGALSAWIGQKVHLEYEAGERTADASGTLEEVNDRGVFLSEGDTSYFYPWRIVVRVGSGHKPPRGPRGG' A
#
# COMPACT_ATOMS: atom_id res chain seq x y z
N MET A 1 1.28 -16.93 14.36
CA MET A 1 0.53 -16.21 13.38
C MET A 1 1.05 -14.80 13.20
N THR A 2 1.18 -14.38 12.01
CA THR A 2 1.77 -13.09 11.71
C THR A 2 0.69 -12.09 11.42
N GLU A 3 0.75 -10.95 12.06
CA GLU A 3 -0.18 -9.89 11.77
C GLU A 3 0.32 -9.05 10.63
N PRO A 4 -0.58 -8.63 9.75
CA PRO A 4 -0.14 -7.78 8.63
C PRO A 4 0.53 -6.52 9.12
N THR A 5 0.03 -5.94 10.21
CA THR A 5 0.59 -4.70 10.69
C THR A 5 2.02 -4.89 11.18
N GLY A 6 2.33 -6.07 11.72
CA GLY A 6 3.68 -6.29 12.21
C GLY A 6 4.71 -6.28 11.11
N ALA A 7 4.38 -6.88 9.97
CA ALA A 7 5.30 -6.91 8.85
C ALA A 7 5.40 -5.54 8.20
N LEU A 8 4.27 -4.86 8.05
CA LEU A 8 4.26 -3.60 7.33
C LEU A 8 4.85 -2.47 8.13
N SER A 9 4.81 -2.56 9.44
CA SER A 9 5.31 -1.46 10.23
C SER A 9 6.80 -1.22 10.01
N ALA A 10 7.51 -2.23 9.53
CA ALA A 10 8.92 -2.04 9.20
C ALA A 10 9.10 -1.11 8.02
N TRP A 11 8.06 -0.87 7.27
CA TRP A 11 8.13 -0.02 6.08
C TRP A 11 7.67 1.41 6.34
N ILE A 12 7.31 1.72 7.57
CA ILE A 12 6.86 3.07 7.88
C ILE A 12 7.99 4.05 7.60
N GLY A 13 7.66 5.12 6.90
CA GLY A 13 8.64 6.10 6.46
C GLY A 13 9.20 5.83 5.09
N GLN A 14 8.85 4.70 4.50
CA GLN A 14 9.36 4.33 3.20
C GLN A 14 8.24 4.39 2.18
N LYS A 15 8.63 4.45 0.92
CA LYS A 15 7.66 4.45 -0.15
C LYS A 15 7.12 3.05 -0.37
N VAL A 16 5.82 2.95 -0.51
CA VAL A 16 5.17 1.68 -0.75
C VAL A 16 4.19 1.82 -1.90
N HIS A 17 3.83 0.69 -2.46
CA HIS A 17 2.83 0.60 -3.51
C HIS A 17 1.69 -0.26 -2.99
N LEU A 18 0.48 0.24 -3.11
CA LEU A 18 -0.69 -0.40 -2.52
C LEU A 18 -1.74 -0.62 -3.60
N GLU A 19 -2.34 -1.82 -3.59
CA GLU A 19 -3.48 -2.12 -4.44
C GLU A 19 -4.70 -2.25 -3.58
N TYR A 20 -5.80 -1.67 -4.03
CA TYR A 20 -7.03 -1.70 -3.26
C TYR A 20 -8.23 -1.82 -4.18
N GLU A 21 -9.34 -2.25 -3.60
CA GLU A 21 -10.57 -2.39 -4.35
C GLU A 21 -11.30 -1.08 -4.43
N ALA A 22 -11.66 -0.70 -5.63
CA ALA A 22 -12.39 0.53 -5.88
C ALA A 22 -13.62 0.17 -6.70
N GLY A 23 -14.70 -0.15 -6.01
CA GLY A 23 -15.89 -0.61 -6.69
C GLY A 23 -15.67 -1.99 -7.25
N GLU A 24 -15.84 -2.14 -8.55
CA GLU A 24 -15.72 -3.44 -9.17
C GLU A 24 -14.36 -3.68 -9.78
N ARG A 25 -13.41 -2.83 -9.48
CA ARG A 25 -12.09 -2.95 -10.07
C ARG A 25 -11.04 -2.73 -9.00
N THR A 26 -9.83 -3.09 -9.33
CA THR A 26 -8.69 -2.86 -8.45
C THR A 26 -7.97 -1.60 -8.91
N ALA A 27 -7.65 -0.76 -7.98
CA ALA A 27 -6.87 0.44 -8.24
C ALA A 27 -5.58 0.36 -7.47
N ASP A 28 -4.65 1.26 -7.77
CA ASP A 28 -3.41 1.26 -7.02
C ASP A 28 -3.01 2.67 -6.65
N ALA A 29 -2.15 2.76 -5.66
CA ALA A 29 -1.66 4.01 -5.16
C ALA A 29 -0.23 3.81 -4.67
N SER A 30 0.54 4.88 -4.71
CA SER A 30 1.91 4.84 -4.22
C SER A 30 2.11 6.03 -3.32
N GLY A 31 2.89 5.86 -2.29
CA GLY A 31 3.17 6.96 -1.39
C GLY A 31 4.05 6.49 -0.26
N THR A 32 4.30 7.40 0.66
CA THR A 32 5.08 7.08 1.84
C THR A 32 4.16 6.50 2.90
N LEU A 33 4.55 5.35 3.43
CA LEU A 33 3.75 4.71 4.46
C LEU A 33 3.91 5.49 5.75
N GLU A 34 2.80 6.01 6.27
CA GLU A 34 2.85 6.82 7.47
C GLU A 34 2.50 6.04 8.71
N GLU A 35 1.50 5.19 8.59
CA GLU A 35 1.04 4.46 9.75
C GLU A 35 0.31 3.21 9.31
N VAL A 36 0.45 2.17 10.11
CA VAL A 36 -0.27 0.91 9.90
C VAL A 36 -0.87 0.54 11.23
N ASN A 37 -2.15 0.25 11.25
CA ASN A 37 -2.79 -0.18 12.48
C ASN A 37 -3.84 -1.22 12.12
N ASP A 38 -4.63 -1.63 13.11
CA ASP A 38 -5.58 -2.71 12.89
C ASP A 38 -6.76 -2.29 12.03
N ARG A 39 -6.88 -1.02 11.70
CA ARG A 39 -7.95 -0.54 10.85
C ARG A 39 -7.53 -0.41 9.41
N GLY A 40 -6.27 -0.16 9.16
CA GLY A 40 -5.83 0.02 7.80
C GLY A 40 -4.47 0.67 7.72
N VAL A 41 -4.26 1.33 6.60
CA VAL A 41 -2.97 1.87 6.22
C VAL A 41 -3.14 3.35 5.88
N PHE A 42 -2.21 4.17 6.35
CA PHE A 42 -2.17 5.60 5.98
C PHE A 42 -1.00 5.82 5.05
N LEU A 43 -1.27 6.38 3.89
CA LEU A 43 -0.24 6.76 2.93
C LEU A 43 -0.23 8.26 2.74
N SER A 44 0.96 8.80 2.54
CA SER A 44 1.13 10.19 2.21
C SER A 44 1.51 10.32 0.76
N GLU A 45 0.76 11.10 0.00
CA GLU A 45 1.07 11.38 -1.39
C GLU A 45 1.18 12.88 -1.52
N GLY A 46 2.39 13.37 -1.69
CA GLY A 46 2.59 14.80 -1.71
C GLY A 46 2.17 15.40 -0.39
N ASP A 47 1.22 16.32 -0.42
CA ASP A 47 0.75 16.99 0.76
C ASP A 47 -0.46 16.34 1.39
N THR A 48 -0.93 15.25 0.84
CA THR A 48 -2.19 14.68 1.26
C THR A 48 -1.98 13.30 1.86
N SER A 49 -2.66 13.03 2.95
CA SER A 49 -2.65 11.71 3.55
C SER A 49 -3.94 11.00 3.23
N TYR A 50 -3.84 9.72 2.92
CA TYR A 50 -5.00 8.90 2.57
C TYR A 50 -5.05 7.70 3.48
N PHE A 51 -6.26 7.29 3.82
CA PHE A 51 -6.48 6.13 4.65
C PHE A 51 -7.12 5.02 3.81
N TYR A 52 -6.54 3.82 3.92
CA TYR A 52 -7.05 2.66 3.19
C TYR A 52 -7.39 1.58 4.19
N PRO A 53 -8.68 1.31 4.42
CA PRO A 53 -9.04 0.27 5.38
C PRO A 53 -8.66 -1.11 4.86
N TRP A 54 -8.33 -2.00 5.79
CA TRP A 54 -7.86 -3.33 5.41
C TRP A 54 -8.83 -4.07 4.50
N ARG A 55 -10.11 -3.87 4.69
CA ARG A 55 -11.09 -4.64 3.93
C ARG A 55 -11.01 -4.36 2.44
N ILE A 56 -10.44 -3.26 2.03
CA ILE A 56 -10.31 -2.97 0.61
C ILE A 56 -8.88 -3.15 0.12
N VAL A 57 -7.94 -3.36 1.01
CA VAL A 57 -6.54 -3.51 0.61
C VAL A 57 -6.34 -4.89 0.05
N VAL A 58 -5.82 -4.98 -1.17
CA VAL A 58 -5.53 -6.24 -1.81
C VAL A 58 -4.12 -6.68 -1.50
N ARG A 59 -3.17 -5.76 -1.65
CA ARG A 59 -1.78 -6.05 -1.32
C ARG A 59 -1.01 -4.76 -1.16
N VAL A 60 0.08 -4.85 -0.43
CA VAL A 60 1.00 -3.74 -0.25
C VAL A 60 2.38 -4.25 -0.59
N GLY A 61 3.08 -3.54 -1.45
CA GLY A 61 4.41 -3.92 -1.85
C GLY A 61 5.42 -2.86 -1.54
N SER A 62 6.68 -3.20 -1.70
CA SER A 62 7.73 -2.26 -1.40
C SER A 62 7.83 -1.20 -2.48
N GLY A 63 8.51 -0.21 -2.10
CA GLY A 63 8.91 0.98 -2.72
C GLY A 63 8.46 1.40 -4.07
N HIS A 64 8.61 0.64 -5.05
CA HIS A 64 8.28 1.10 -6.37
C HIS A 64 7.66 -0.03 -7.14
N LYS A 65 6.95 0.35 -8.16
CA LYS A 65 6.29 -0.64 -8.96
C LYS A 65 7.27 -1.55 -9.62
N PRO A 66 6.94 -2.82 -9.74
CA PRO A 66 7.78 -3.70 -10.54
C PRO A 66 7.77 -3.25 -11.99
N PRO A 67 8.82 -3.52 -12.72
CA PRO A 67 8.84 -3.18 -14.15
C PRO A 67 7.76 -3.95 -14.87
N ARG A 68 7.20 -3.32 -15.84
CA ARG A 68 6.22 -3.99 -16.62
C ARG A 68 6.89 -4.89 -17.56
N GLY A 69 6.71 -5.70 -17.61
CA GLY A 69 7.46 -6.36 -18.25
C GLY A 69 7.72 -6.61 -19.47
N PRO A 70 7.98 -6.76 -19.63
CA PRO A 70 8.37 -7.11 -20.23
C PRO A 70 8.42 -7.26 -20.78
N ARG A 71 8.32 -7.37 -20.43
CA ARG A 71 8.31 -7.38 -20.49
C ARG A 71 8.28 -7.43 -20.70
N GLY A 72 8.03 -7.65 -20.90
CA GLY A 72 8.13 -7.60 -20.76
C GLY A 72 8.04 -7.67 -20.68
N GLY A 73 7.96 -7.88 -20.61
CA GLY A 73 8.03 -7.80 -20.24
C GLY A 73 7.94 -7.80 -20.13
#